data_aa8aa8ce18bb9c27a25d738f53b3c707
#
_entry.id   aa8aa8ce18bb9c27a25d738f53b3c707
#
_cell.length_a   1.000
_cell.length_b   1.000
_cell.length_c   1.000
_cell.angle_alpha   90.00
_cell.angle_beta   90.00
_cell.angle_gamma   90.00
#
_symmetry.space_group_name_H-M   'P 1'
#
loop_
_entity.id
_entity.type
_entity.pdbx_description
1 polymer ?
#
loop_
_entity_poly.entity_id
_entity_poly.type
_entity_poly.pdbx_seq_one_letter_code
_entity_poly.pdbx_strand_id
1 'polypeptide(L)'
;MSFSESTLARFATEVAKYPPEQKQSAVMACLAIVQHEQGHVSAEAENAVAAYLGMAPIAVHEVTTFYNMYNQQPVGKFKLNVCTNLPCQLRDGQSALDHVCQRLGVEPYGSTEDGVFTVQPSECLGACADAPVMLVNDRQMLSFMGPERMDELLDTLNAQWREKEELGEKRATLELFVYISELVAKIERLLGLSE
;
A
#
# COMPACT_ATOMS: atom_id res chain seq x y z
N MET A 1 16.06 18.15 4.01
CA MET A 1 15.40 17.95 2.71
C MET A 1 14.55 19.17 2.37
N SER A 2 14.49 19.63 1.11
CA SER A 2 13.59 20.70 0.65
C SER A 2 12.60 20.10 -0.36
N PHE A 3 11.33 20.42 -0.22
CA PHE A 3 10.31 20.02 -1.19
C PHE A 3 10.36 20.89 -2.45
N SER A 4 9.90 20.36 -3.57
CA SER A 4 9.75 21.12 -4.80
C SER A 4 8.67 22.20 -4.69
N GLU A 5 8.70 23.22 -5.55
CA GLU A 5 7.65 24.23 -5.59
C GLU A 5 6.26 23.63 -5.87
N SER A 6 6.20 22.61 -6.72
CA SER A 6 4.95 21.88 -7.00
C SER A 6 4.42 21.14 -5.77
N THR A 7 5.27 20.48 -4.99
CA THR A 7 4.91 19.83 -3.74
C THR A 7 4.39 20.82 -2.72
N LEU A 8 5.09 21.97 -2.57
CA LEU A 8 4.68 23.03 -1.65
C LEU A 8 3.34 23.67 -2.05
N ALA A 9 3.08 23.82 -3.34
CA ALA A 9 1.78 24.30 -3.84
C ALA A 9 0.64 23.33 -3.51
N ARG A 10 0.88 22.01 -3.62
CA ARG A 10 -0.07 20.98 -3.19
C ARG A 10 -0.29 21.01 -1.68
N PHE A 11 0.76 21.17 -0.89
CA PHE A 11 0.66 21.33 0.57
C PHE A 11 -0.18 22.55 0.93
N ALA A 12 0.05 23.70 0.28
CA ALA A 12 -0.72 24.91 0.52
C ALA A 12 -2.22 24.70 0.24
N THR A 13 -2.55 23.95 -0.83
CA THR A 13 -3.93 23.60 -1.17
C THR A 13 -4.58 22.75 -0.05
N GLU A 14 -3.86 21.77 0.51
CA GLU A 14 -4.38 20.96 1.61
C GLU A 14 -4.53 21.75 2.91
N VAL A 15 -3.56 22.58 3.24
CA VAL A 15 -3.60 23.45 4.45
C VAL A 15 -4.75 24.45 4.38
N ALA A 16 -5.05 24.98 3.19
CA ALA A 16 -6.14 25.95 3.00
C ALA A 16 -7.55 25.39 3.30
N LYS A 17 -7.69 24.08 3.46
CA LYS A 17 -8.96 23.43 3.86
C LYS A 17 -9.27 23.59 5.36
N TYR A 18 -8.30 24.05 6.16
CA TYR A 18 -8.40 24.19 7.61
C TYR A 18 -8.22 25.64 8.06
N PRO A 19 -8.73 26.03 9.24
CA PRO A 19 -8.43 27.31 9.82
C PRO A 19 -6.92 27.54 9.99
N PRO A 20 -6.42 28.79 9.86
CA PRO A 20 -4.99 29.09 9.92
C PRO A 20 -4.28 28.56 11.19
N GLU A 21 -4.97 28.55 12.32
CA GLU A 21 -4.49 28.04 13.61
C GLU A 21 -4.46 26.50 13.69
N GLN A 22 -5.09 25.81 12.72
CA GLN A 22 -5.21 24.35 12.69
C GLN A 22 -4.53 23.72 11.46
N LYS A 23 -3.52 24.37 10.89
CA LYS A 23 -2.81 23.87 9.71
C LYS A 23 -2.21 22.48 9.88
N GLN A 24 -1.90 22.08 11.12
CA GLN A 24 -1.43 20.73 11.46
C GLN A 24 -2.43 19.62 11.09
N SER A 25 -3.72 19.94 10.98
CA SER A 25 -4.74 18.99 10.54
C SER A 25 -4.51 18.48 9.10
N ALA A 26 -3.68 19.16 8.30
CA ALA A 26 -3.29 18.73 6.97
C ALA A 26 -2.15 17.70 6.95
N VAL A 27 -1.64 17.24 8.10
CA VAL A 27 -0.46 16.36 8.20
C VAL A 27 -0.62 15.10 7.36
N MET A 28 -1.76 14.42 7.45
CA MET A 28 -2.00 13.20 6.67
C MET A 28 -2.00 13.45 5.17
N ALA A 29 -2.60 14.54 4.72
CA ALA A 29 -2.62 14.91 3.31
C ALA A 29 -1.21 15.25 2.80
N CYS A 30 -0.42 15.99 3.58
CA CYS A 30 0.97 16.30 3.24
C CYS A 30 1.83 15.04 3.15
N LEU A 31 1.69 14.11 4.10
CA LEU A 31 2.40 12.82 4.09
C LEU A 31 2.00 11.95 2.89
N ALA A 32 0.71 11.93 2.55
CA ALA A 32 0.23 11.21 1.35
C ALA A 32 0.82 11.78 0.05
N ILE A 33 0.97 13.11 -0.05
CA ILE A 33 1.62 13.77 -1.19
C ILE A 33 3.10 13.34 -1.28
N VAL A 34 3.81 13.36 -0.15
CA VAL A 34 5.21 12.92 -0.09
C VAL A 34 5.35 11.46 -0.52
N GLN A 35 4.54 10.57 0.04
CA GLN A 35 4.57 9.15 -0.31
C GLN A 35 4.26 8.91 -1.79
N HIS A 36 3.31 9.66 -2.36
CA HIS A 36 3.00 9.56 -3.78
C HIS A 36 4.18 9.96 -4.68
N GLU A 37 4.96 10.96 -4.27
CA GLU A 37 6.09 11.47 -5.05
C GLU A 37 7.37 10.62 -4.86
N GLN A 38 7.59 10.07 -3.65
CA GLN A 38 8.85 9.40 -3.26
C GLN A 38 8.70 7.88 -3.11
N GLY A 39 7.46 7.36 -3.16
CA GLY A 39 7.15 5.94 -2.93
C GLY A 39 7.10 5.54 -1.44
N HIS A 40 7.69 6.34 -0.56
CA HIS A 40 7.68 6.14 0.89
C HIS A 40 7.86 7.48 1.62
N VAL A 41 7.74 7.47 2.94
CA VAL A 41 7.96 8.64 3.80
C VAL A 41 9.18 8.38 4.66
N SER A 42 10.33 8.96 4.26
CA SER A 42 11.56 8.86 5.05
C SER A 42 11.53 9.76 6.30
N ALA A 43 12.41 9.49 7.26
CA ALA A 43 12.56 10.34 8.45
C ALA A 43 12.89 11.80 8.11
N GLU A 44 13.67 12.05 7.04
CA GLU A 44 13.94 13.39 6.55
C GLU A 44 12.70 14.06 5.99
N ALA A 45 11.82 13.30 5.34
CA ALA A 45 10.55 13.81 4.83
C ALA A 45 9.57 14.12 5.96
N GLU A 46 9.49 13.27 7.00
CA GLU A 46 8.71 13.56 8.22
C GLU A 46 9.16 14.87 8.87
N ASN A 47 10.46 15.05 9.05
CA ASN A 47 11.03 16.28 9.62
C ASN A 47 10.70 17.52 8.76
N ALA A 48 10.73 17.38 7.43
CA ALA A 48 10.42 18.49 6.53
C ALA A 48 8.91 18.84 6.55
N VAL A 49 8.02 17.85 6.64
CA VAL A 49 6.58 18.06 6.84
C VAL A 49 6.30 18.70 8.19
N ALA A 50 6.96 18.25 9.26
CA ALA A 50 6.86 18.82 10.59
C ALA A 50 7.23 20.31 10.59
N ALA A 51 8.36 20.66 9.98
CA ALA A 51 8.81 22.05 9.86
C ALA A 51 7.81 22.91 9.07
N TYR A 52 7.26 22.38 7.95
CA TYR A 52 6.28 23.09 7.14
C TYR A 52 4.98 23.38 7.90
N LEU A 53 4.48 22.40 8.66
CA LEU A 53 3.24 22.53 9.43
C LEU A 53 3.43 23.18 10.81
N GLY A 54 4.69 23.39 11.26
CA GLY A 54 4.99 23.89 12.60
C GLY A 54 4.66 22.88 13.70
N MET A 55 4.83 21.59 13.42
CA MET A 55 4.64 20.48 14.33
C MET A 55 5.97 20.01 14.93
N ALA A 56 5.92 19.35 16.09
CA ALA A 56 7.08 18.60 16.56
C ALA A 56 7.32 17.38 15.64
N PRO A 57 8.57 17.06 15.30
CA PRO A 57 8.87 15.88 14.45
C PRO A 57 8.27 14.58 14.94
N ILE A 58 8.28 14.37 16.27
CA ILE A 58 7.68 13.17 16.88
C ILE A 58 6.17 13.06 16.61
N ALA A 59 5.45 14.19 16.59
CA ALA A 59 4.01 14.17 16.32
C ALA A 59 3.69 13.78 14.87
N VAL A 60 4.59 14.05 13.91
CA VAL A 60 4.47 13.57 12.54
C VAL A 60 4.82 12.08 12.47
N HIS A 61 5.87 11.65 13.17
CA HIS A 61 6.28 10.25 13.27
C HIS A 61 5.19 9.37 13.91
N GLU A 62 4.48 9.85 14.90
CA GLU A 62 3.30 9.16 15.48
C GLU A 62 2.25 8.86 14.39
N VAL A 63 2.00 9.78 13.46
CA VAL A 63 1.04 9.57 12.36
C VAL A 63 1.52 8.50 11.40
N THR A 64 2.78 8.53 10.98
CA THR A 64 3.33 7.57 10.00
C THR A 64 3.48 6.16 10.57
N THR A 65 3.69 6.03 11.89
CA THR A 65 3.77 4.72 12.56
C THR A 65 2.40 4.16 12.94
N PHE A 66 1.41 5.03 13.20
CA PHE A 66 0.06 4.59 13.53
C PHE A 66 -0.73 4.14 12.31
N TYR A 67 -0.64 4.87 11.21
CA TYR A 67 -1.39 4.59 9.99
C TYR A 67 -0.58 3.72 9.03
N ASN A 68 -0.93 2.44 8.92
CA ASN A 68 -0.21 1.42 8.14
C ASN A 68 -0.17 1.66 6.62
N MET A 69 -0.92 2.64 6.11
CA MET A 69 -0.82 3.06 4.71
C MET A 69 0.45 3.86 4.41
N TYR A 70 1.13 4.38 5.42
CA TYR A 70 2.42 5.06 5.21
C TYR A 70 3.56 4.05 5.24
N ASN A 71 4.36 4.08 4.19
CA ASN A 71 5.54 3.24 4.04
C ASN A 71 6.76 4.02 4.53
N GLN A 72 7.38 3.61 5.62
CA GLN A 72 8.59 4.27 6.16
C GLN A 72 9.87 3.83 5.42
N GLN A 73 9.78 2.78 4.64
CA GLN A 73 10.83 2.23 3.79
C GLN A 73 10.31 2.06 2.37
N PRO A 74 11.20 2.01 1.37
CA PRO A 74 10.79 1.65 0.02
C PRO A 74 10.05 0.31 0.00
N VAL A 75 8.95 0.26 -0.75
CA VAL A 75 8.15 -0.96 -0.96
C VAL A 75 8.20 -1.37 -2.43
N GLY A 76 7.91 -2.63 -2.69
CA GLY A 76 7.78 -3.16 -4.04
C GLY A 76 6.61 -2.52 -4.82
N LYS A 77 6.53 -2.87 -6.09
CA LYS A 77 5.45 -2.39 -6.97
C LYS A 77 4.07 -2.85 -6.49
N PHE A 78 4.04 -4.03 -5.87
CA PHE A 78 2.87 -4.61 -5.24
C PHE A 78 3.13 -4.79 -3.75
N LYS A 79 2.50 -3.95 -2.93
CA LYS A 79 2.45 -4.14 -1.48
C LYS A 79 1.25 -5.02 -1.14
N LEU A 80 1.52 -6.18 -0.56
CA LEU A 80 0.54 -7.20 -0.21
C LEU A 80 0.33 -7.18 1.30
N ASN A 81 -0.80 -6.62 1.75
CA ASN A 81 -1.17 -6.58 3.16
C ASN A 81 -2.13 -7.75 3.43
N VAL A 82 -1.66 -8.76 4.15
CA VAL A 82 -2.45 -9.95 4.51
C VAL A 82 -3.01 -9.77 5.91
N CYS A 83 -4.33 -9.83 6.06
CA CYS A 83 -4.97 -9.68 7.36
C CYS A 83 -4.69 -10.89 8.26
N THR A 84 -4.06 -10.63 9.40
CA THR A 84 -3.76 -11.63 10.44
C THR A 84 -4.54 -11.38 11.74
N ASN A 85 -5.52 -10.47 11.73
CA ASN A 85 -6.36 -10.20 12.89
C ASN A 85 -7.22 -11.41 13.24
N LEU A 86 -7.66 -11.51 14.48
CA LEU A 86 -8.27 -12.71 15.04
C LEU A 86 -9.34 -13.39 14.18
N PRO A 87 -10.33 -12.70 13.59
CA PRO A 87 -11.32 -13.37 12.75
C PRO A 87 -10.72 -14.01 11.48
N CYS A 88 -9.74 -13.34 10.85
CA CYS A 88 -9.03 -13.91 9.71
C CYS A 88 -8.12 -15.05 10.13
N GLN A 89 -7.47 -14.94 11.29
CA GLN A 89 -6.62 -16.00 11.86
C GLN A 89 -7.41 -17.29 12.10
N LEU A 90 -8.65 -17.20 12.61
CA LEU A 90 -9.55 -18.34 12.78
C LEU A 90 -9.99 -18.99 11.44
N ARG A 91 -9.70 -18.33 10.33
CA ARG A 91 -9.99 -18.78 8.95
C ARG A 91 -8.73 -18.79 8.09
N ASP A 92 -7.64 -19.29 8.67
CA ASP A 92 -6.36 -19.53 8.00
C ASP A 92 -5.60 -18.26 7.55
N GLY A 93 -5.88 -17.07 8.13
CA GLY A 93 -5.19 -15.84 7.79
C GLY A 93 -3.67 -15.88 8.03
N GLN A 94 -3.22 -16.55 9.11
CA GLN A 94 -1.79 -16.74 9.35
C GLN A 94 -1.16 -17.67 8.30
N SER A 95 -1.83 -18.79 8.00
CA SER A 95 -1.37 -19.74 6.96
C SER A 95 -1.31 -19.07 5.59
N ALA A 96 -2.22 -18.13 5.33
CA ALA A 96 -2.24 -17.33 4.11
C ALA A 96 -1.01 -16.40 4.02
N LEU A 97 -0.63 -15.73 5.10
CA LEU A 97 0.59 -14.93 5.18
C LEU A 97 1.84 -15.80 4.98
N ASP A 98 1.94 -16.92 5.72
CA ASP A 98 3.08 -17.84 5.65
C ASP A 98 3.26 -18.39 4.23
N HIS A 99 2.15 -18.72 3.54
CA HIS A 99 2.16 -19.20 2.17
C HIS A 99 2.72 -18.16 1.19
N VAL A 100 2.25 -16.90 1.27
CA VAL A 100 2.76 -15.82 0.42
C VAL A 100 4.24 -15.55 0.68
N CYS A 101 4.66 -15.49 1.94
CA CYS A 101 6.06 -15.31 2.31
C CYS A 101 6.94 -16.44 1.76
N GLN A 102 6.51 -17.68 1.90
CA GLN A 102 7.23 -18.84 1.37
C GLN A 102 7.30 -18.82 -0.16
N ARG A 103 6.19 -18.53 -0.83
CA ARG A 103 6.10 -18.48 -2.31
C ARG A 103 7.01 -17.42 -2.92
N LEU A 104 7.17 -16.29 -2.23
CA LEU A 104 8.00 -15.17 -2.67
C LEU A 104 9.43 -15.21 -2.12
N GLY A 105 9.72 -16.11 -1.18
CA GLY A 105 11.04 -16.20 -0.53
C GLY A 105 11.38 -14.98 0.32
N VAL A 106 10.39 -14.39 0.99
CA VAL A 106 10.56 -13.21 1.84
C VAL A 106 10.04 -13.47 3.25
N GLU A 107 10.59 -12.74 4.22
CA GLU A 107 10.03 -12.68 5.57
C GLU A 107 8.90 -11.63 5.63
N PRO A 108 8.00 -11.68 6.62
CA PRO A 108 7.04 -10.61 6.87
C PRO A 108 7.72 -9.24 6.95
N TYR A 109 7.14 -8.23 6.31
CA TYR A 109 7.69 -6.90 6.06
C TYR A 109 8.87 -6.87 5.07
N GLY A 110 9.19 -8.01 4.44
CA GLY A 110 10.23 -8.13 3.42
C GLY A 110 9.74 -7.80 2.02
N SER A 111 10.71 -7.47 1.15
CA SER A 111 10.50 -7.27 -0.27
C SER A 111 11.32 -8.27 -1.08
N THR A 112 10.81 -8.66 -2.26
CA THR A 112 11.57 -9.48 -3.20
C THR A 112 12.78 -8.71 -3.73
N GLU A 113 13.85 -9.41 -4.07
CA GLU A 113 15.11 -8.81 -4.56
C GLU A 113 14.91 -7.99 -5.84
N ASP A 114 13.96 -8.40 -6.69
CA ASP A 114 13.58 -7.68 -7.90
C ASP A 114 12.73 -6.42 -7.64
N GLY A 115 12.34 -6.17 -6.38
CA GLY A 115 11.54 -5.02 -5.99
C GLY A 115 10.08 -5.07 -6.49
N VAL A 116 9.59 -6.24 -6.89
CA VAL A 116 8.22 -6.39 -7.40
C VAL A 116 7.22 -6.48 -6.25
N PHE A 117 7.49 -7.31 -5.25
CA PHE A 117 6.56 -7.54 -4.15
C PHE A 117 7.13 -7.11 -2.79
N THR A 118 6.26 -6.58 -1.94
CA THR A 118 6.47 -6.42 -0.49
C THR A 118 5.33 -7.09 0.23
N VAL A 119 5.59 -7.93 1.23
CA VAL A 119 4.57 -8.65 2.01
C VAL A 119 4.53 -8.10 3.43
N GLN A 120 3.33 -7.75 3.90
CA GLN A 120 3.13 -7.27 5.27
C GLN A 120 1.93 -7.96 5.92
N PRO A 121 2.05 -8.40 7.20
CA PRO A 121 0.87 -8.66 7.99
C PRO A 121 0.10 -7.36 8.21
N SER A 122 -1.21 -7.45 8.27
CA SER A 122 -2.08 -6.30 8.48
C SER A 122 -3.05 -6.56 9.62
N GLU A 123 -3.41 -5.48 10.31
CA GLU A 123 -4.54 -5.45 11.21
C GLU A 123 -5.86 -5.63 10.43
N CYS A 124 -6.98 -5.61 11.15
CA CYS A 124 -8.29 -5.89 10.58
C CYS A 124 -8.63 -4.98 9.38
N LEU A 125 -8.83 -5.60 8.22
CA LEU A 125 -9.22 -4.92 6.99
C LEU A 125 -10.75 -4.74 6.83
N GLY A 126 -11.54 -5.12 7.84
CA GLY A 126 -12.98 -4.89 7.87
C GLY A 126 -13.84 -5.89 7.06
N ALA A 127 -13.25 -6.91 6.43
CA ALA A 127 -13.95 -7.88 5.58
C ALA A 127 -13.91 -9.31 6.15
N CYS A 128 -14.20 -9.46 7.45
CA CYS A 128 -14.07 -10.74 8.17
C CYS A 128 -14.96 -11.86 7.64
N ALA A 129 -16.09 -11.53 7.02
CA ALA A 129 -16.99 -12.52 6.39
C ALA A 129 -16.31 -13.25 5.22
N ASP A 130 -15.38 -12.57 4.54
CA ASP A 130 -14.71 -13.02 3.33
C ASP A 130 -13.29 -13.55 3.60
N ALA A 131 -12.97 -13.79 4.86
CA ALA A 131 -11.63 -14.24 5.26
C ALA A 131 -11.21 -15.58 4.59
N PRO A 132 -9.91 -15.76 4.33
CA PRO A 132 -8.82 -14.81 4.51
C PRO A 132 -8.86 -13.65 3.51
N VAL A 133 -8.50 -12.44 3.94
CA VAL A 133 -8.51 -11.27 3.08
C VAL A 133 -7.13 -10.62 2.93
N MET A 134 -6.89 -10.04 1.78
CA MET A 134 -5.67 -9.31 1.45
C MET A 134 -6.03 -7.95 0.85
N LEU A 135 -5.16 -6.96 1.05
CA LEU A 135 -5.25 -5.64 0.43
C LEU A 135 -3.99 -5.39 -0.39
N VAL A 136 -4.15 -5.14 -1.68
CA VAL A 136 -3.05 -4.84 -2.60
C VAL A 136 -2.92 -3.32 -2.75
N ASN A 137 -1.71 -2.80 -2.53
CA ASN A 137 -1.36 -1.38 -2.65
C ASN A 137 -2.29 -0.43 -1.86
N ASP A 138 -2.76 -0.88 -0.68
CA ASP A 138 -3.66 -0.14 0.21
C ASP A 138 -5.00 0.29 -0.45
N ARG A 139 -5.42 -0.41 -1.51
CA ARG A 139 -6.60 -0.02 -2.31
C ARG A 139 -7.48 -1.18 -2.72
N GLN A 140 -6.89 -2.25 -3.25
CA GLN A 140 -7.66 -3.37 -3.81
C GLN A 140 -7.83 -4.47 -2.78
N MET A 141 -9.06 -4.61 -2.25
CA MET A 141 -9.44 -5.71 -1.37
C MET A 141 -9.65 -6.99 -2.17
N LEU A 142 -9.07 -8.09 -1.70
CA LEU A 142 -9.23 -9.43 -2.24
C LEU A 142 -9.75 -10.36 -1.14
N SER A 143 -10.79 -11.12 -1.47
CA SER A 143 -11.52 -11.99 -0.54
C SER A 143 -11.22 -13.46 -0.79
N PHE A 144 -11.37 -14.29 0.25
CA PHE A 144 -11.21 -15.75 0.19
C PHE A 144 -9.83 -16.18 -0.35
N MET A 145 -8.77 -15.51 0.13
CA MET A 145 -7.42 -15.66 -0.37
C MET A 145 -6.75 -16.91 0.24
N GLY A 146 -7.21 -18.10 -0.23
CA GLY A 146 -6.54 -19.37 0.01
C GLY A 146 -5.28 -19.52 -0.86
N PRO A 147 -4.45 -20.59 -0.63
CA PRO A 147 -3.17 -20.77 -1.31
C PRO A 147 -3.26 -20.73 -2.84
N GLU A 148 -4.20 -21.42 -3.44
CA GLU A 148 -4.35 -21.49 -4.89
C GLU A 148 -4.65 -20.12 -5.52
N ARG A 149 -5.55 -19.35 -4.88
CA ARG A 149 -5.88 -18.00 -5.34
C ARG A 149 -4.73 -17.02 -5.16
N MET A 150 -3.94 -17.20 -4.12
CA MET A 150 -2.73 -16.41 -3.91
C MET A 150 -1.69 -16.69 -5.00
N ASP A 151 -1.44 -17.95 -5.31
CA ASP A 151 -0.50 -18.34 -6.36
C ASP A 151 -0.93 -17.77 -7.72
N GLU A 152 -2.21 -17.90 -8.08
CA GLU A 152 -2.76 -17.33 -9.31
C GLU A 152 -2.61 -15.80 -9.37
N LEU A 153 -2.87 -15.11 -8.24
CA LEU A 153 -2.69 -13.67 -8.14
C LEU A 153 -1.23 -13.28 -8.35
N LEU A 154 -0.31 -13.93 -7.62
CA LEU A 154 1.12 -13.62 -7.70
C LEU A 154 1.67 -13.84 -9.11
N ASP A 155 1.35 -14.97 -9.73
CA ASP A 155 1.78 -15.28 -11.10
C ASP A 155 1.23 -14.26 -12.10
N THR A 156 -0.01 -13.87 -11.94
CA THR A 156 -0.64 -12.86 -12.81
C THR A 156 -0.01 -11.49 -12.65
N LEU A 157 0.17 -11.01 -11.41
CA LEU A 157 0.79 -9.70 -11.14
C LEU A 157 2.23 -9.67 -11.66
N ASN A 158 2.99 -10.75 -11.47
CA ASN A 158 4.36 -10.87 -11.94
C ASN A 158 4.44 -10.87 -13.48
N ALA A 159 3.60 -11.64 -14.16
CA ALA A 159 3.56 -11.69 -15.62
C ALA A 159 3.26 -10.31 -16.22
N GLN A 160 2.30 -9.60 -15.65
CA GLN A 160 1.91 -8.27 -16.11
C GLN A 160 2.98 -7.21 -15.84
N TRP A 161 3.68 -7.31 -14.72
CA TRP A 161 4.79 -6.41 -14.43
C TRP A 161 5.91 -6.61 -15.45
N ARG A 162 6.28 -7.87 -15.76
CA ARG A 162 7.31 -8.21 -16.75
C ARG A 162 6.94 -7.72 -18.15
N GLU A 163 5.69 -7.91 -18.57
CA GLU A 163 5.20 -7.41 -19.85
C GLU A 163 5.35 -5.88 -19.97
N LYS A 164 5.05 -5.16 -18.88
CA LYS A 164 5.22 -3.69 -18.82
C LYS A 164 6.67 -3.25 -18.85
N GLU A 165 7.56 -3.97 -18.17
CA GLU A 165 8.99 -3.69 -18.20
C GLU A 165 9.55 -3.91 -19.62
N GLU A 166 9.16 -4.97 -20.30
CA GLU A 166 9.57 -5.27 -21.66
C GLU A 166 9.10 -4.20 -22.66
N LEU A 167 7.92 -3.66 -22.48
CA LEU A 167 7.38 -2.58 -23.30
C LEU A 167 8.01 -1.20 -22.99
N GLY A 168 8.90 -1.10 -21.99
CA GLY A 168 9.58 0.13 -21.62
C GLY A 168 8.64 1.23 -21.06
N GLU A 169 7.41 0.86 -20.72
CA GLU A 169 6.41 1.78 -20.20
C GLU A 169 6.63 2.10 -18.72
N LYS A 170 7.24 3.24 -18.41
CA LYS A 170 7.22 3.86 -17.08
C LYS A 170 5.85 4.50 -16.85
N ARG A 171 4.82 3.69 -16.57
CA ARG A 171 3.49 4.22 -16.30
C ARG A 171 3.31 4.63 -14.83
N ALA A 172 2.56 5.71 -14.61
CA ALA A 172 2.24 6.21 -13.28
C ALA A 172 1.42 5.15 -12.47
N THR A 173 1.63 5.14 -11.17
CA THR A 173 0.98 4.22 -10.20
C THR A 173 -0.55 4.15 -10.36
N LEU A 174 -1.18 5.23 -10.86
CA LEU A 174 -2.62 5.31 -11.08
C LEU A 174 -3.13 4.38 -12.19
N GLU A 175 -2.36 4.23 -13.29
CA GLU A 175 -2.72 3.35 -14.41
C GLU A 175 -2.54 1.88 -14.04
N LEU A 176 -1.52 1.58 -13.24
CA LEU A 176 -1.33 0.25 -12.67
C LEU A 176 -2.53 -0.16 -11.82
N PHE A 177 -3.14 0.79 -11.13
CA PHE A 177 -4.31 0.56 -10.29
C PHE A 177 -5.57 0.20 -11.08
N VAL A 178 -5.86 0.92 -12.16
CA VAL A 178 -6.99 0.60 -13.06
C VAL A 178 -6.83 -0.83 -13.61
N TYR A 179 -5.61 -1.19 -13.96
CA TYR A 179 -5.30 -2.50 -14.50
C TYR A 179 -5.46 -3.64 -13.48
N ILE A 180 -5.08 -3.42 -12.22
CA ILE A 180 -5.33 -4.39 -11.12
C ILE A 180 -6.84 -4.60 -10.92
N SER A 181 -7.64 -3.53 -10.99
CA SER A 181 -9.10 -3.62 -10.84
C SER A 181 -9.74 -4.47 -11.95
N GLU A 182 -9.29 -4.32 -13.19
CA GLU A 182 -9.75 -5.13 -14.32
C GLU A 182 -9.36 -6.61 -14.16
N LEU A 183 -8.19 -6.87 -13.59
CA LEU A 183 -7.71 -8.21 -13.35
C LEU A 183 -8.52 -8.94 -12.29
N VAL A 184 -8.77 -8.27 -11.16
CA VAL A 184 -9.62 -8.84 -10.10
C VAL A 184 -11.00 -9.20 -10.65
N ALA A 185 -11.59 -8.30 -11.45
CA ALA A 185 -12.86 -8.58 -12.12
C ALA A 185 -12.79 -9.78 -13.10
N LYS A 186 -11.62 -10.04 -13.68
CA LYS A 186 -11.40 -11.21 -14.55
C LYS A 186 -11.25 -12.50 -13.74
N ILE A 187 -10.51 -12.47 -12.63
CA ILE A 187 -10.37 -13.59 -11.70
C ILE A 187 -11.72 -13.93 -11.08
N GLU A 188 -12.48 -12.92 -10.63
CA GLU A 188 -13.83 -13.11 -10.08
C GLU A 188 -14.77 -13.77 -11.09
N ARG A 189 -14.71 -13.40 -12.37
CA ARG A 189 -15.49 -14.03 -13.44
C ARG A 189 -15.07 -15.48 -13.71
N LEU A 190 -13.77 -15.78 -13.75
CA LEU A 190 -13.27 -17.14 -13.97
C LEU A 190 -13.62 -18.09 -12.81
N LEU A 191 -13.74 -17.55 -11.60
CA LEU A 191 -14.09 -18.29 -10.41
C LEU A 191 -15.61 -18.35 -10.15
N GLY A 192 -16.44 -17.79 -11.05
CA GLY A 192 -17.92 -17.79 -10.91
C GLY A 192 -18.42 -16.96 -9.73
N LEU A 193 -17.68 -15.96 -9.27
CA LEU A 193 -18.01 -15.11 -8.12
C LEU A 193 -18.64 -13.76 -8.52
N SER A 194 -18.74 -13.46 -9.82
CA SER A 194 -19.50 -12.31 -10.33
C SER A 194 -20.83 -12.78 -10.90
N GLU A 195 -21.94 -12.28 -10.35
CA GLU A 195 -23.27 -12.36 -10.97
C GLU A 195 -23.30 -11.64 -12.33
#